data_af05c531162c6d65a770b609e7364cd9
#
_entry.id   af05c531162c6d65a770b609e7364cd9
#
_cell.length_a   1.000
_cell.length_b   1.000
_cell.length_c   1.000
_cell.angle_alpha   90.00
_cell.angle_beta   90.00
_cell.angle_gamma   90.00
#
_symmetry.space_group_name_H-M   'P 1'
#
loop_
_entity.id
_entity.type
_entity.pdbx_description
1 polymer ?
#
loop_
_entity_poly.entity_id
_entity_poly.type
_entity_poly.pdbx_seq_one_letter_code
_entity_poly.pdbx_strand_id
1 'polypeptide(L)'
;MKISGTAVLNAPVDQVWAAFNDPAVLARTIPGCQELREVGPDAYKMTVTAGVASIKGTYEGNVALTEQNPPSFLVLRAAGAGAPGTVGADVKISLLDSATGGTDLTYDADAVVGGVIGGVGQRMLTGVAKKMAGQFFAAVDADIAGLRAPGEMPDAVLVPAGAPGAQVTYTRPSAVGRPPFQGRDFLYGALVGAAIALAGVAVGIAAGGR
;
A
#
# COMPACT_ATOMS: atom_id res chain seq x y z
N MET A 1 -3.73 -19.34 4.93
CA MET A 1 -4.01 -19.32 3.48
C MET A 1 -2.71 -19.04 2.72
N LYS A 2 -2.56 -19.65 1.55
CA LYS A 2 -1.35 -19.44 0.72
C LYS A 2 -1.64 -18.45 -0.40
N ILE A 3 -0.74 -17.51 -0.60
CA ILE A 3 -0.83 -16.47 -1.63
C ILE A 3 0.52 -16.35 -2.30
N SER A 4 0.58 -16.54 -3.60
CA SER A 4 1.80 -16.36 -4.37
C SER A 4 1.56 -15.44 -5.56
N GLY A 5 2.63 -14.84 -6.03
CA GLY A 5 2.60 -13.99 -7.20
C GLY A 5 3.99 -13.58 -7.67
N THR A 6 3.99 -12.88 -8.79
CA THR A 6 5.18 -12.29 -9.39
C THR A 6 4.95 -10.82 -9.69
N ALA A 7 5.99 -10.03 -9.71
CA ALA A 7 5.99 -8.65 -10.17
C ALA A 7 7.28 -8.37 -10.95
N VAL A 8 7.23 -7.42 -11.85
CA VAL A 8 8.40 -6.89 -12.54
C VAL A 8 8.53 -5.43 -12.15
N LEU A 9 9.69 -5.05 -11.63
CA LEU A 9 10.05 -3.67 -11.32
C LEU A 9 11.07 -3.20 -12.37
N ASN A 10 10.98 -1.93 -12.75
CA ASN A 10 11.91 -1.36 -13.75
C ASN A 10 13.29 -1.04 -13.16
N ALA A 11 13.38 -0.93 -11.84
CA ALA A 11 14.62 -0.64 -11.14
C ALA A 11 15.52 -1.89 -11.02
N PRO A 12 16.87 -1.72 -11.03
CA PRO A 12 17.81 -2.80 -10.74
C PRO A 12 17.63 -3.42 -9.36
N VAL A 13 18.02 -4.70 -9.21
CA VAL A 13 17.86 -5.48 -7.98
C VAL A 13 18.42 -4.77 -6.74
N ASP A 14 19.60 -4.17 -6.84
CA ASP A 14 20.22 -3.47 -5.71
C ASP A 14 19.40 -2.27 -5.23
N GLN A 15 18.76 -1.54 -6.15
CA GLN A 15 17.90 -0.41 -5.80
C GLN A 15 16.58 -0.88 -5.17
N VAL A 16 15.99 -1.96 -5.69
CA VAL A 16 14.79 -2.59 -5.10
C VAL A 16 15.09 -3.12 -3.71
N TRP A 17 16.25 -3.77 -3.54
CA TRP A 17 16.72 -4.23 -2.24
C TRP A 17 16.87 -3.08 -1.24
N ALA A 18 17.56 -2.01 -1.62
CA ALA A 18 17.72 -0.83 -0.78
C ALA A 18 16.38 -0.23 -0.38
N ALA A 19 15.42 -0.12 -1.32
CA ALA A 19 14.09 0.39 -1.06
C ALA A 19 13.28 -0.47 -0.08
N PHE A 20 13.44 -1.80 -0.11
CA PHE A 20 12.77 -2.72 0.82
C PHE A 20 13.35 -2.67 2.24
N ASN A 21 14.57 -2.16 2.40
CA ASN A 21 15.24 -2.00 3.68
C ASN A 21 15.23 -0.55 4.19
N ASP A 22 14.63 0.38 3.45
CA ASP A 22 14.50 1.79 3.86
C ASP A 22 13.15 2.05 4.53
N PRO A 23 13.10 2.33 5.85
CA PRO A 23 11.86 2.64 6.57
C PRO A 23 11.08 3.82 5.98
N ALA A 24 11.78 4.82 5.44
CA ALA A 24 11.12 5.96 4.83
C ALA A 24 10.42 5.58 3.52
N VAL A 25 11.03 4.70 2.70
CA VAL A 25 10.39 4.14 1.51
C VAL A 25 9.19 3.29 1.90
N LEU A 26 9.35 2.39 2.87
CA LEU A 26 8.27 1.51 3.34
C LEU A 26 7.06 2.30 3.85
N ALA A 27 7.28 3.32 4.70
CA ALA A 27 6.21 4.14 5.27
C ALA A 27 5.34 4.81 4.19
N ARG A 28 5.95 5.20 3.06
CA ARG A 28 5.25 5.91 2.00
C ARG A 28 4.71 5.00 0.91
N THR A 29 5.26 3.81 0.71
CA THR A 29 4.85 2.89 -0.36
C THR A 29 3.84 1.84 0.10
N ILE A 30 3.83 1.47 1.39
CA ILE A 30 2.85 0.51 1.91
C ILE A 30 1.44 1.10 1.84
N PRO A 31 0.49 0.45 1.13
CA PRO A 31 -0.86 0.95 0.99
C PRO A 31 -1.58 1.07 2.34
N GLY A 32 -2.08 2.26 2.66
CA GLY A 32 -2.81 2.52 3.91
C GLY A 32 -1.93 2.66 5.16
N CYS A 33 -0.60 2.68 5.03
CA CYS A 33 0.30 2.96 6.13
C CYS A 33 0.06 4.38 6.65
N GLN A 34 -0.18 4.51 7.95
CA GLN A 34 -0.35 5.78 8.66
C GLN A 34 0.91 6.14 9.43
N GLU A 35 1.51 5.16 10.06
CA GLU A 35 2.72 5.30 10.86
C GLU A 35 3.60 4.06 10.69
N LEU A 36 4.90 4.24 10.58
CA LEU A 36 5.90 3.19 10.65
C LEU A 36 7.03 3.66 11.55
N ARG A 37 7.38 2.84 12.55
CA ARG A 37 8.41 3.11 13.53
C ARG A 37 9.39 1.95 13.57
N GLU A 38 10.66 2.25 13.46
CA GLU A 38 11.72 1.29 13.71
C GLU A 38 11.83 1.01 15.21
N VAL A 39 11.78 -0.27 15.59
CA VAL A 39 11.84 -0.72 16.99
C VAL A 39 13.08 -1.58 17.27
N GLY A 40 13.86 -1.87 16.26
CA GLY A 40 15.10 -2.64 16.33
C GLY A 40 15.67 -2.89 14.95
N PRO A 41 16.84 -3.53 14.84
CA PRO A 41 17.39 -3.91 13.54
C PRO A 41 16.37 -4.74 12.77
N ASP A 42 16.04 -4.31 11.54
CA ASP A 42 15.09 -4.99 10.64
C ASP A 42 13.71 -5.26 11.26
N ALA A 43 13.33 -4.52 12.31
CA ALA A 43 12.09 -4.69 13.04
C ALA A 43 11.32 -3.37 13.12
N TYR A 44 10.05 -3.41 12.73
CA TYR A 44 9.19 -2.25 12.62
C TYR A 44 7.86 -2.47 13.33
N LYS A 45 7.36 -1.42 13.97
CA LYS A 45 5.98 -1.31 14.40
C LYS A 45 5.24 -0.39 13.44
N MET A 46 4.04 -0.80 13.02
CA MET A 46 3.29 -0.03 12.02
C MET A 46 1.81 0.05 12.35
N THR A 47 1.19 1.12 11.89
CA THR A 47 -0.27 1.31 11.89
C THR A 47 -0.75 1.41 10.45
N VAL A 48 -1.65 0.52 10.05
CA VAL A 48 -2.18 0.44 8.69
C VAL A 48 -3.70 0.46 8.71
N THR A 49 -4.30 1.28 7.84
CA THR A 49 -5.73 1.19 7.55
C THR A 49 -5.95 0.33 6.32
N ALA A 50 -6.70 -0.75 6.48
CA ALA A 50 -7.03 -1.68 5.42
C ALA A 50 -8.52 -2.06 5.45
N GLY A 51 -9.03 -2.56 4.32
CA GLY A 51 -10.42 -3.01 4.25
C GLY A 51 -10.64 -4.08 3.19
N VAL A 52 -11.63 -4.93 3.48
CA VAL A 52 -12.12 -5.97 2.59
C VAL A 52 -13.64 -5.87 2.52
N ALA A 53 -14.20 -5.66 1.33
CA ALA A 53 -15.61 -5.37 1.13
C ALA A 53 -16.08 -4.17 1.97
N SER A 54 -17.09 -4.33 2.81
CA SER A 54 -17.61 -3.29 3.71
C SER A 54 -16.86 -3.21 5.05
N ILE A 55 -15.97 -4.16 5.35
CA ILE A 55 -15.23 -4.22 6.61
C ILE A 55 -13.94 -3.41 6.43
N LYS A 56 -13.85 -2.28 7.13
CA LYS A 56 -12.64 -1.44 7.20
C LYS A 56 -12.17 -1.35 8.64
N GLY A 57 -10.86 -1.26 8.84
CA GLY A 57 -10.29 -1.08 10.16
C GLY A 57 -8.85 -0.61 10.11
N THR A 58 -8.42 -0.11 11.25
CA THR A 58 -7.02 0.19 11.52
C THR A 58 -6.42 -0.99 12.28
N TYR A 59 -5.26 -1.41 11.84
CA TYR A 59 -4.49 -2.50 12.41
C TYR A 59 -3.17 -1.95 12.93
N GLU A 60 -2.85 -2.31 14.17
CA GLU A 60 -1.51 -2.14 14.70
C GLU A 60 -0.76 -3.46 14.60
N GLY A 61 0.48 -3.41 14.14
CA GLY A 61 1.25 -4.62 13.91
C GLY A 61 2.74 -4.42 14.03
N ASN A 62 3.43 -5.55 14.06
CA ASN A 62 4.88 -5.64 14.00
C ASN A 62 5.27 -6.34 12.70
N VAL A 63 6.37 -5.88 12.12
CA VAL A 63 6.99 -6.46 10.92
C VAL A 63 8.45 -6.68 11.21
N ALA A 64 8.99 -7.82 10.82
CA ALA A 64 10.41 -8.12 10.88
C ALA A 64 10.90 -8.66 9.54
N LEU A 65 12.05 -8.19 9.08
CA LEU A 65 12.78 -8.76 7.95
C LEU A 65 13.78 -9.77 8.52
N THR A 66 13.69 -11.00 8.06
CA THR A 66 14.52 -12.11 8.54
C THR A 66 15.08 -12.90 7.38
N GLU A 67 16.04 -13.77 7.63
CA GLU A 67 16.63 -14.66 6.62
C GLU A 67 17.09 -13.90 5.37
N GLN A 68 17.73 -12.73 5.59
CA GLN A 68 18.18 -11.88 4.50
C GLN A 68 19.42 -12.45 3.83
N ASN A 69 19.37 -12.59 2.51
CA ASN A 69 20.49 -12.90 1.63
C ASN A 69 20.60 -11.83 0.54
N PRO A 70 21.27 -10.70 0.83
CA PRO A 70 21.34 -9.56 -0.08
C PRO A 70 22.02 -9.92 -1.42
N PRO A 71 21.54 -9.36 -2.54
CA PRO A 71 20.32 -8.58 -2.69
C PRO A 71 19.13 -9.43 -3.19
N SER A 72 19.18 -10.77 -3.04
CA SER A 72 18.34 -11.72 -3.77
C SER A 72 17.17 -12.33 -3.00
N PHE A 73 17.23 -12.36 -1.66
CA PHE A 73 16.21 -13.08 -0.88
C PHE A 73 16.03 -12.50 0.52
N LEU A 74 14.78 -12.46 0.96
CA LEU A 74 14.40 -12.14 2.35
C LEU A 74 13.09 -12.80 2.75
N VAL A 75 12.89 -12.97 4.06
CA VAL A 75 11.61 -13.37 4.65
C VAL A 75 11.05 -12.20 5.47
N LEU A 76 9.84 -11.78 5.14
CA LEU A 76 9.08 -10.80 5.91
C LEU A 76 8.09 -11.54 6.81
N ARG A 77 8.16 -11.28 8.11
CA ARG A 77 7.20 -11.76 9.11
C ARG A 77 6.36 -10.60 9.62
N ALA A 78 5.05 -10.72 9.52
CA ALA A 78 4.12 -9.69 9.93
C ALA A 78 3.04 -10.26 10.86
N ALA A 79 2.72 -9.53 11.92
CA ALA A 79 1.58 -9.82 12.79
C ALA A 79 0.88 -8.53 13.16
N GLY A 80 -0.44 -8.49 13.03
CA GLY A 80 -1.22 -7.30 13.32
C GLY A 80 -2.59 -7.63 13.90
N ALA A 81 -3.14 -6.71 14.69
CA ALA A 81 -4.47 -6.79 15.29
C ALA A 81 -5.20 -5.46 15.14
N GLY A 82 -6.51 -5.54 15.01
CA GLY A 82 -7.41 -4.39 14.94
C GLY A 82 -8.84 -4.80 15.30
N ALA A 83 -9.76 -3.84 15.32
CA ALA A 83 -11.16 -4.12 15.65
C ALA A 83 -11.81 -5.20 14.77
N PRO A 84 -11.50 -5.32 13.43
CA PRO A 84 -12.06 -6.37 12.60
C PRO A 84 -11.44 -7.75 12.80
N GLY A 85 -10.31 -7.87 13.48
CA GLY A 85 -9.64 -9.14 13.73
C GLY A 85 -8.12 -9.07 13.72
N THR A 86 -7.50 -10.23 13.47
CA THR A 86 -6.05 -10.40 13.49
C THR A 86 -5.55 -10.91 12.13
N VAL A 87 -4.32 -10.54 11.79
CA VAL A 87 -3.62 -10.99 10.58
C VAL A 87 -2.20 -11.39 10.97
N GLY A 88 -1.76 -12.57 10.54
CA GLY A 88 -0.38 -13.00 10.60
C GLY A 88 0.07 -13.46 9.23
N ALA A 89 1.31 -13.19 8.82
CA ALA A 89 1.84 -13.62 7.55
C ALA A 89 3.36 -13.82 7.61
N ASP A 90 3.82 -14.91 6.99
CA ASP A 90 5.21 -15.14 6.64
C ASP A 90 5.32 -15.07 5.10
N VAL A 91 6.13 -14.16 4.61
CA VAL A 91 6.28 -13.89 3.16
C VAL A 91 7.73 -14.09 2.75
N LYS A 92 7.98 -15.06 1.88
CA LYS A 92 9.27 -15.26 1.21
C LYS A 92 9.30 -14.41 -0.04
N ILE A 93 10.35 -13.62 -0.22
CA ILE A 93 10.54 -12.74 -1.37
C ILE A 93 11.87 -13.09 -2.02
N SER A 94 11.83 -13.34 -3.32
CA SER A 94 13.01 -13.57 -4.16
C SER A 94 13.11 -12.50 -5.22
N LEU A 95 14.28 -11.94 -5.41
CA LEU A 95 14.62 -10.92 -6.40
C LEU A 95 15.67 -11.48 -7.36
N LEU A 96 15.45 -11.33 -8.64
CA LEU A 96 16.38 -11.76 -9.70
C LEU A 96 16.52 -10.62 -10.72
N ASP A 97 17.69 -10.51 -11.31
CA ASP A 97 17.88 -9.59 -12.43
C ASP A 97 16.99 -10.03 -13.59
N SER A 98 16.21 -9.08 -14.12
CA SER A 98 15.40 -9.32 -15.29
C SER A 98 16.24 -9.18 -16.56
N ALA A 99 15.94 -9.97 -17.57
CA ALA A 99 16.60 -9.89 -18.88
C ALA A 99 16.43 -8.51 -19.56
N THR A 100 15.47 -7.71 -19.10
CA THR A 100 15.18 -6.37 -19.60
C THR A 100 15.87 -5.24 -18.82
N GLY A 101 16.70 -5.59 -17.82
CA GLY A 101 17.45 -4.62 -17.00
C GLY A 101 16.73 -4.13 -15.74
N GLY A 102 15.59 -4.73 -15.39
CA GLY A 102 14.86 -4.49 -14.13
C GLY A 102 15.01 -5.65 -13.16
N THR A 103 14.03 -5.81 -12.28
CA THR A 103 13.98 -6.85 -11.26
C THR A 103 12.75 -7.73 -11.45
N ASP A 104 12.96 -9.03 -11.59
CA ASP A 104 11.90 -10.04 -11.50
C ASP A 104 11.73 -10.45 -10.04
N LEU A 105 10.56 -10.15 -9.46
CA LEU A 105 10.21 -10.45 -8.09
C LEU A 105 9.21 -11.60 -8.03
N THR A 106 9.49 -12.58 -7.17
CA THR A 106 8.54 -13.64 -6.81
C THR A 106 8.28 -13.59 -5.31
N TYR A 107 7.03 -13.77 -4.90
CA TYR A 107 6.68 -13.86 -3.49
C TYR A 107 5.76 -15.04 -3.21
N ASP A 108 5.98 -15.67 -2.05
CA ASP A 108 5.15 -16.72 -1.47
C ASP A 108 4.82 -16.34 -0.02
N ALA A 109 3.51 -16.17 0.24
CA ALA A 109 2.99 -15.81 1.54
C ALA A 109 2.13 -16.93 2.14
N ASP A 110 2.40 -17.27 3.39
CA ASP A 110 1.49 -18.06 4.23
C ASP A 110 0.85 -17.15 5.27
N ALA A 111 -0.48 -17.00 5.20
CA ALA A 111 -1.20 -16.05 6.04
C ALA A 111 -2.32 -16.70 6.83
N VAL A 112 -2.49 -16.23 8.05
CA VAL A 112 -3.59 -16.60 8.96
C VAL A 112 -4.39 -15.34 9.28
N VAL A 113 -5.71 -15.43 9.14
CA VAL A 113 -6.62 -14.30 9.37
C VAL A 113 -7.72 -14.76 10.35
N GLY A 114 -7.85 -14.03 11.45
CA GLY A 114 -8.84 -14.29 12.49
C GLY A 114 -9.86 -13.16 12.64
N GLY A 115 -10.93 -13.42 13.40
CA GLY A 115 -11.98 -12.44 13.66
C GLY A 115 -12.98 -12.27 12.52
N VAL A 116 -13.71 -11.16 12.53
CA VAL A 116 -14.77 -10.87 11.55
C VAL A 116 -14.24 -10.83 10.12
N ILE A 117 -13.02 -10.29 9.93
CA ILE A 117 -12.37 -10.22 8.62
C ILE A 117 -12.07 -11.62 8.04
N GLY A 118 -11.78 -12.62 8.89
CA GLY A 118 -11.60 -14.00 8.46
C GLY A 118 -12.86 -14.63 7.87
N GLY A 119 -14.03 -14.13 8.30
CA GLY A 119 -15.34 -14.62 7.83
C GLY A 119 -15.74 -14.21 6.42
N VAL A 120 -15.02 -13.25 5.78
CA VAL A 120 -15.35 -12.81 4.40
C VAL A 120 -14.98 -13.82 3.30
N GLY A 121 -14.26 -14.86 3.67
CA GLY A 121 -13.87 -15.96 2.77
C GLY A 121 -12.50 -15.76 2.12
N GLN A 122 -11.80 -16.88 2.02
CA GLN A 122 -10.39 -16.95 1.57
C GLN A 122 -10.19 -16.37 0.16
N ARG A 123 -11.13 -16.58 -0.77
CA ARG A 123 -11.02 -16.09 -2.14
C ARG A 123 -10.98 -14.56 -2.19
N MET A 124 -11.81 -13.91 -1.39
CA MET A 124 -11.86 -12.44 -1.32
C MET A 124 -10.61 -11.88 -0.66
N LEU A 125 -10.16 -12.49 0.45
CA LEU A 125 -8.90 -12.11 1.12
C LEU A 125 -7.70 -12.22 0.18
N THR A 126 -7.60 -13.32 -0.58
CA THR A 126 -6.53 -13.50 -1.57
C THR A 126 -6.55 -12.41 -2.65
N GLY A 127 -7.73 -12.04 -3.14
CA GLY A 127 -7.88 -10.97 -4.13
C GLY A 127 -7.41 -9.61 -3.61
N VAL A 128 -7.78 -9.27 -2.37
CA VAL A 128 -7.34 -8.02 -1.73
C VAL A 128 -5.83 -8.03 -1.47
N ALA A 129 -5.28 -9.13 -0.96
CA ALA A 129 -3.85 -9.25 -0.71
C ALA A 129 -3.02 -9.09 -1.99
N LYS A 130 -3.41 -9.73 -3.10
CA LYS A 130 -2.76 -9.56 -4.39
C LYS A 130 -2.85 -8.13 -4.91
N LYS A 131 -4.00 -7.47 -4.75
CA LYS A 131 -4.17 -6.07 -5.12
C LYS A 131 -3.24 -5.15 -4.31
N MET A 132 -3.17 -5.35 -3.00
CA MET A 132 -2.29 -4.57 -2.12
C MET A 132 -0.81 -4.79 -2.46
N ALA A 133 -0.41 -6.02 -2.73
CA ALA A 133 0.95 -6.34 -3.17
C ALA A 133 1.29 -5.62 -4.48
N GLY A 134 0.42 -5.67 -5.48
CA GLY A 134 0.60 -4.95 -6.75
C GLY A 134 0.69 -3.43 -6.57
N GLN A 135 -0.12 -2.84 -5.67
CA GLN A 135 -0.04 -1.41 -5.34
C GLN A 135 1.28 -1.05 -4.65
N PHE A 136 1.75 -1.91 -3.75
CA PHE A 136 3.03 -1.73 -3.07
C PHE A 136 4.19 -1.74 -4.06
N PHE A 137 4.29 -2.76 -4.92
CA PHE A 137 5.38 -2.86 -5.90
C PHE A 137 5.36 -1.70 -6.90
N ALA A 138 4.20 -1.30 -7.39
CA ALA A 138 4.07 -0.14 -8.26
C ALA A 138 4.49 1.17 -7.57
N ALA A 139 4.17 1.32 -6.27
CA ALA A 139 4.58 2.49 -5.49
C ALA A 139 6.09 2.51 -5.24
N VAL A 140 6.72 1.36 -4.99
CA VAL A 140 8.18 1.25 -4.84
C VAL A 140 8.87 1.59 -6.14
N ASP A 141 8.41 1.06 -7.26
CA ASP A 141 8.98 1.34 -8.58
C ASP A 141 8.91 2.84 -8.93
N ALA A 142 7.75 3.46 -8.69
CA ALA A 142 7.57 4.89 -8.88
C ALA A 142 8.44 5.74 -7.93
N ASP A 143 8.65 5.28 -6.70
CA ASP A 143 9.49 5.96 -5.71
C ASP A 143 10.97 5.94 -6.12
N ILE A 144 11.47 4.78 -6.54
CA ILE A 144 12.86 4.63 -7.04
C ILE A 144 13.07 5.47 -8.31
N ALA A 145 12.09 5.52 -9.19
CA ALA A 145 12.14 6.33 -10.42
C ALA A 145 12.05 7.85 -10.16
N GLY A 146 11.81 8.28 -8.92
CA GLY A 146 11.62 9.70 -8.59
C GLY A 146 10.34 10.32 -9.19
N LEU A 147 9.38 9.50 -9.64
CA LEU A 147 8.14 9.92 -10.29
C LEU A 147 7.06 10.36 -9.30
N ARG A 148 7.43 10.68 -8.08
CA ARG A 148 6.51 10.99 -7.01
C ARG A 148 5.98 12.42 -7.10
N ALA A 149 4.69 12.60 -6.81
CA ALA A 149 4.08 13.93 -6.71
C ALA A 149 4.69 14.72 -5.52
N PRO A 150 5.02 16.02 -5.70
CA PRO A 150 5.44 16.88 -4.59
C PRO A 150 4.29 16.97 -3.58
N GLY A 151 4.50 16.51 -2.34
CA GLY A 151 3.51 16.56 -1.26
C GLY A 151 3.25 15.24 -0.53
N GLU A 152 3.80 14.13 -1.01
CA GLU A 152 3.68 12.79 -0.35
C GLU A 152 4.92 12.38 0.46
N MET A 153 5.75 13.34 0.86
CA MET A 153 6.84 13.03 1.79
C MET A 153 6.27 12.80 3.19
N PRO A 154 6.58 11.67 3.85
CA PRO A 154 6.31 11.55 5.26
C PRO A 154 7.14 12.62 5.97
N ASP A 155 6.49 13.47 6.75
CA ASP A 155 7.22 14.32 7.69
C ASP A 155 7.93 13.39 8.67
N ALA A 156 9.25 13.29 8.54
CA ALA A 156 10.06 12.68 9.58
C ALA A 156 10.03 13.64 10.78
N VAL A 157 9.11 13.38 11.71
CA VAL A 157 9.11 14.08 12.98
C VAL A 157 10.29 13.55 13.77
N LEU A 158 11.40 14.27 13.70
CA LEU A 158 12.52 14.09 14.62
C LEU A 158 12.00 14.41 16.02
N VAL A 159 11.69 13.39 16.80
CA VAL A 159 11.48 13.55 18.24
C VAL A 159 12.81 14.02 18.81
N PRO A 160 12.89 15.17 19.53
CA PRO A 160 14.15 15.72 19.98
C PRO A 160 14.93 14.70 20.80
N ALA A 161 16.22 14.54 20.44
CA ALA A 161 17.14 13.66 21.14
C ALA A 161 17.29 14.11 22.59
N GLY A 162 16.64 13.38 23.49
CA GLY A 162 16.65 13.63 24.94
C GLY A 162 16.57 12.37 25.80
N ALA A 163 16.46 11.19 25.17
CA ALA A 163 16.45 9.92 25.90
C ALA A 163 17.26 8.85 25.12
N PRO A 164 17.97 7.94 25.83
CA PRO A 164 18.62 6.81 25.18
C PRO A 164 17.55 5.90 24.56
N GLY A 165 17.52 5.81 23.22
CA GLY A 165 16.53 5.05 22.46
C GLY A 165 15.66 5.93 21.55
N ALA A 166 16.19 6.99 20.94
CA ALA A 166 15.48 7.83 19.98
C ALA A 166 14.95 6.96 18.81
N GLN A 167 13.65 6.67 18.82
CA GLN A 167 12.97 5.95 17.77
C GLN A 167 12.55 6.94 16.68
N VAL A 168 12.95 6.68 15.44
CA VAL A 168 12.50 7.47 14.29
C VAL A 168 11.10 7.00 13.91
N THR A 169 10.15 7.91 13.90
CA THR A 169 8.75 7.62 13.53
C THR A 169 8.47 8.30 12.18
N TYR A 170 8.04 7.53 11.22
CA TYR A 170 7.61 8.00 9.91
C TYR A 170 6.08 8.05 9.89
N THR A 171 5.51 9.26 9.78
CA THR A 171 4.06 9.46 9.69
C THR A 171 3.69 9.97 8.31
N ARG A 172 2.62 9.44 7.73
CA ARG A 172 2.04 10.02 6.52
C ARG A 172 1.30 11.31 6.91
N PRO A 173 1.52 12.46 6.24
CA PRO A 173 0.71 13.64 6.47
C PRO A 173 -0.78 13.29 6.29
N SER A 174 -1.58 13.52 7.32
CA SER A 174 -3.02 13.51 7.16
C SER A 174 -3.36 14.57 6.12
N ALA A 175 -4.10 14.21 5.08
CA ALA A 175 -4.60 15.18 4.11
C ALA A 175 -5.30 16.28 4.90
N VAL A 176 -4.63 17.41 5.05
CA VAL A 176 -5.20 18.61 5.66
C VAL A 176 -6.51 18.85 4.95
N GLY A 177 -7.59 18.89 5.71
CA GLY A 177 -8.96 18.91 5.20
C GLY A 177 -9.08 19.83 4.00
N ARG A 178 -9.55 19.29 2.88
CA ARG A 178 -9.99 20.11 1.76
C ARG A 178 -10.95 21.14 2.34
N PRO A 179 -10.79 22.45 2.03
CA PRO A 179 -11.75 23.43 2.47
C PRO A 179 -13.15 22.98 2.06
N PRO A 180 -14.18 23.23 2.87
CA PRO A 180 -15.53 22.79 2.55
C PRO A 180 -15.88 23.31 1.15
N PHE A 181 -16.29 22.41 0.28
CA PHE A 181 -16.75 22.71 -1.08
C PHE A 181 -17.71 23.89 -0.99
N GLN A 182 -17.32 25.05 -1.51
CA GLN A 182 -18.26 26.15 -1.66
C GLN A 182 -19.27 25.70 -2.71
N GLY A 183 -20.57 25.75 -2.35
CA GLY A 183 -21.67 25.16 -3.09
C GLY A 183 -21.88 25.65 -4.54
N ARG A 184 -21.02 26.54 -5.04
CA ARG A 184 -21.03 27.01 -6.44
C ARG A 184 -20.42 25.99 -7.39
N ASP A 185 -19.43 25.18 -6.95
CA ASP A 185 -18.77 24.19 -7.80
C ASP A 185 -19.64 22.94 -8.00
N PHE A 186 -20.51 22.63 -7.04
CA PHE A 186 -21.50 21.56 -7.16
C PHE A 186 -22.58 21.89 -8.23
N LEU A 187 -22.99 23.16 -8.35
CA LEU A 187 -23.96 23.59 -9.35
C LEU A 187 -23.39 23.48 -10.78
N TYR A 188 -22.12 23.79 -10.99
CA TYR A 188 -21.50 23.64 -12.31
C TYR A 188 -21.31 22.17 -12.70
N GLY A 189 -20.93 21.30 -11.77
CA GLY A 189 -20.84 19.87 -12.02
C GLY A 189 -22.20 19.22 -12.36
N ALA A 190 -23.26 19.62 -11.68
CA ALA A 190 -24.61 19.13 -11.91
C ALA A 190 -25.17 19.61 -13.26
N LEU A 191 -24.89 20.85 -13.67
CA LEU A 191 -25.33 21.37 -14.96
C LEU A 191 -24.61 20.71 -16.14
N VAL A 192 -23.32 20.49 -16.05
CA VAL A 192 -22.56 19.78 -17.08
C VAL A 192 -22.99 18.31 -17.19
N GLY A 193 -23.21 17.61 -16.08
CA GLY A 193 -23.73 16.25 -16.06
C GLY A 193 -25.12 16.10 -16.68
N ALA A 194 -26.03 17.04 -16.41
CA ALA A 194 -27.37 17.05 -16.99
C ALA A 194 -27.35 17.34 -18.51
N ALA A 195 -26.47 18.22 -18.98
CA ALA A 195 -26.33 18.50 -20.41
C ALA A 195 -25.79 17.29 -21.21
N ILE A 196 -24.86 16.52 -20.65
CA ILE A 196 -24.34 15.29 -21.27
C ILE A 196 -25.40 14.19 -21.31
N ALA A 197 -26.22 14.05 -20.26
CA ALA A 197 -27.28 13.05 -20.20
C ALA A 197 -28.41 13.39 -21.22
N LEU A 198 -28.80 14.64 -21.39
CA LEU A 198 -29.79 15.05 -22.36
C LEU A 198 -29.32 14.91 -23.82
N ALA A 199 -28.03 15.17 -24.08
CA ALA A 199 -27.44 14.95 -25.40
C ALA A 199 -27.38 13.45 -25.76
N GLY A 200 -27.10 12.57 -24.79
CA GLY A 200 -27.10 11.13 -24.98
C GLY A 200 -28.49 10.57 -25.32
N VAL A 201 -29.52 11.06 -24.68
CA VAL A 201 -30.94 10.68 -24.95
C VAL A 201 -31.37 11.12 -26.33
N ALA A 202 -31.02 12.34 -26.76
CA ALA A 202 -31.39 12.85 -28.09
C ALA A 202 -30.74 12.03 -29.23
N VAL A 203 -29.49 11.62 -29.08
CA VAL A 203 -28.78 10.76 -30.04
C VAL A 203 -29.38 9.34 -30.06
N GLY A 204 -29.79 8.79 -28.91
CA GLY A 204 -30.38 7.45 -28.81
C GLY A 204 -31.74 7.33 -29.51
N ILE A 205 -32.57 8.40 -29.45
CA ILE A 205 -33.90 8.44 -30.12
C ILE A 205 -33.73 8.57 -31.64
N ALA A 206 -32.72 9.29 -32.12
CA ALA A 206 -32.47 9.46 -33.55
C ALA A 206 -31.89 8.19 -34.24
N ALA A 207 -31.24 7.31 -33.50
CA ALA A 207 -30.65 6.08 -34.02
C ALA A 207 -31.59 4.83 -33.95
N GLY A 208 -32.70 4.91 -33.20
CA GLY A 208 -33.65 3.83 -32.99
C GLY A 208 -34.85 3.79 -33.92
N GLY A 209 -34.92 4.68 -34.92
CA GLY A 209 -36.03 4.75 -35.86
C GLY A 209 -35.63 4.47 -37.31
N ARG A 210 -35.38 3.18 -37.61
CA ARG A 210 -35.48 2.59 -38.95
C ARG A 210 -35.63 1.09 -38.83
#